data_c54834bde99f2a1575571c657108f175
#
_entry.id   c54834bde99f2a1575571c657108f175
#
_cell.length_a   1.000
_cell.length_b   1.000
_cell.length_c   1.000
_cell.angle_alpha   90.00
_cell.angle_beta   90.00
_cell.angle_gamma   90.00
#
_symmetry.space_group_name_H-M   'P 1'
#
loop_
_entity.id
_entity.type
_entity.pdbx_description
1 polymer ?
#
loop_
_entity_poly.entity_id
_entity_poly.type
_entity_poly.pdbx_seq_one_letter_code
_entity_poly.pdbx_strand_id
1 'polypeptide(L)'
;MQTLHVELGERRYPIFIGSGLDPQTLLKPYIHGQQVMIVTNTTVAPLYLSYYKDAICTLGKSVSVCVLPDGEKFKNSEHLNLIFDALLEASFNRDCTVLALGGGVIGDMAGFASACFQRGVNFIQVPTTLLSQVDSSVGGKTGINHPLGKNMIGAFQQPQVVLADMAQLKTLPERELYAGLAEVIKYALLGDIEFLAWLEEHMDSLVARDPELLAEAVYRSCAHKARIVANDEKEQGERALLNLGHTFGHAIESYLGYGVWLHGEAVATGMVMAADLSQRMGWISIADLERTKKIILRANLPIVCPKIPLNEFLAYMSHDKKVLNGQLRLVLMKQLGQAVITKEFDTELMNQAILANQQ
;
A
#
# COMPACT_ATOMS: atom_id res chain seq x y z
N MET A 1 12.85 -17.99 3.70
CA MET A 1 13.11 -16.57 3.34
C MET A 1 13.31 -16.46 1.85
N GLN A 2 12.65 -15.53 1.21
CA GLN A 2 12.78 -15.18 -0.21
C GLN A 2 13.39 -13.76 -0.31
N THR A 3 14.09 -13.48 -1.39
CA THR A 3 14.64 -12.14 -1.65
C THR A 3 14.21 -11.70 -3.05
N LEU A 4 13.52 -10.56 -3.10
CA LEU A 4 13.15 -9.89 -4.34
C LEU A 4 13.97 -8.61 -4.47
N HIS A 5 14.29 -8.20 -5.70
CA HIS A 5 14.94 -6.91 -5.94
C HIS A 5 14.05 -5.99 -6.76
N VAL A 6 13.99 -4.73 -6.34
CA VAL A 6 13.39 -3.66 -7.15
C VAL A 6 14.49 -3.05 -8.00
N GLU A 7 14.39 -3.23 -9.32
CA GLU A 7 15.45 -2.86 -10.27
C GLU A 7 15.31 -1.39 -10.70
N LEU A 8 16.10 -0.52 -10.10
CA LEU A 8 16.12 0.92 -10.35
C LEU A 8 17.55 1.42 -10.65
N GLY A 9 18.35 0.61 -11.36
CA GLY A 9 19.75 0.89 -11.65
C GLY A 9 20.58 0.98 -10.35
N GLU A 10 21.28 2.10 -10.16
CA GLU A 10 22.11 2.32 -8.95
C GLU A 10 21.31 2.39 -7.65
N ARG A 11 19.99 2.62 -7.73
CA ARG A 11 19.06 2.65 -6.58
C ARG A 11 18.33 1.33 -6.38
N ARG A 12 18.86 0.24 -6.93
CA ARG A 12 18.36 -1.12 -6.69
C ARG A 12 18.38 -1.44 -5.20
N TYR A 13 17.29 -2.02 -4.70
CA TYR A 13 17.22 -2.45 -3.31
C TYR A 13 16.51 -3.80 -3.14
N PRO A 14 16.85 -4.58 -2.09
CA PRO A 14 16.21 -5.85 -1.81
C PRO A 14 14.94 -5.67 -0.96
N ILE A 15 14.02 -6.60 -1.13
CA ILE A 15 12.90 -6.89 -0.24
C ILE A 15 13.12 -8.29 0.30
N PHE A 16 13.38 -8.42 1.61
CA PHE A 16 13.46 -9.70 2.29
C PHE A 16 12.06 -10.09 2.78
N ILE A 17 11.60 -11.29 2.39
CA ILE A 17 10.25 -11.77 2.66
C ILE A 17 10.35 -13.14 3.36
N GLY A 18 9.72 -13.29 4.52
CA GLY A 18 9.74 -14.52 5.29
C GLY A 18 9.11 -14.38 6.66
N SER A 19 9.20 -15.39 7.50
CA SER A 19 8.69 -15.37 8.86
C SER A 19 9.83 -15.53 9.86
N GLY A 20 9.88 -14.67 10.89
CA GLY A 20 10.92 -14.66 11.91
C GLY A 20 12.28 -14.20 11.35
N LEU A 21 12.27 -13.16 10.55
CA LEU A 21 13.48 -12.58 9.95
C LEU A 21 14.37 -11.93 11.03
N ASP A 22 15.67 -12.19 10.97
CA ASP A 22 16.64 -11.58 11.90
C ASP A 22 17.06 -10.17 11.42
N PRO A 23 16.60 -9.09 12.11
CA PRO A 23 16.93 -7.74 11.71
C PRO A 23 18.42 -7.41 11.92
N GLN A 24 19.10 -8.04 12.89
CA GLN A 24 20.51 -7.79 13.13
C GLN A 24 21.36 -8.18 11.90
N THR A 25 21.11 -9.35 11.34
CA THR A 25 21.85 -9.84 10.17
C THR A 25 21.41 -9.12 8.90
N LEU A 26 20.09 -8.98 8.68
CA LEU A 26 19.56 -8.51 7.41
C LEU A 26 19.66 -7.00 7.21
N LEU A 27 19.57 -6.19 8.29
CA LEU A 27 19.66 -4.74 8.17
C LEU A 27 21.11 -4.21 8.25
N LYS A 28 22.04 -4.98 8.84
CA LYS A 28 23.44 -4.55 9.03
C LYS A 28 24.09 -3.94 7.78
N PRO A 29 23.98 -4.52 6.57
CA PRO A 29 24.60 -3.95 5.36
C PRO A 29 24.02 -2.60 4.92
N TYR A 30 22.81 -2.28 5.34
CA TYR A 30 22.01 -1.13 4.89
C TYR A 30 21.94 0.02 5.90
N ILE A 31 22.45 -0.18 7.13
CA ILE A 31 22.54 0.87 8.14
C ILE A 31 23.87 1.60 7.97
N HIS A 32 23.79 2.77 7.37
CA HIS A 32 24.95 3.66 7.24
C HIS A 32 25.07 4.57 8.46
N GLY A 33 26.28 5.12 8.70
CA GLY A 33 26.55 5.99 9.84
C GLY A 33 26.43 5.30 11.19
N GLN A 34 26.40 6.09 12.26
CA GLN A 34 26.32 5.62 13.63
C GLN A 34 24.94 5.80 14.27
N GLN A 35 24.12 6.67 13.71
CA GLN A 35 22.84 7.06 14.29
C GLN A 35 21.67 6.47 13.53
N VAL A 36 20.74 5.85 14.24
CA VAL A 36 19.49 5.30 13.69
C VAL A 36 18.30 5.90 14.40
N MET A 37 17.40 6.54 13.67
CA MET A 37 16.10 6.99 14.16
C MET A 37 15.05 5.95 13.83
N ILE A 38 14.45 5.30 14.81
CA ILE A 38 13.28 4.45 14.61
C ILE A 38 12.02 5.31 14.72
N VAL A 39 11.28 5.41 13.64
CA VAL A 39 9.96 6.05 13.61
C VAL A 39 8.90 4.96 13.67
N THR A 40 8.00 5.04 14.63
CA THR A 40 6.93 4.07 14.86
C THR A 40 5.67 4.77 15.40
N ASN A 41 4.63 4.02 15.74
CA ASN A 41 3.42 4.56 16.36
C ASN A 41 3.07 3.87 17.69
N THR A 42 2.09 4.44 18.39
CA THR A 42 1.65 3.98 19.72
C THR A 42 1.10 2.55 19.71
N THR A 43 0.62 2.03 18.58
CA THR A 43 0.10 0.65 18.44
C THR A 43 1.23 -0.35 18.20
N VAL A 44 2.21 0.00 17.37
CA VAL A 44 3.29 -0.90 16.94
C VAL A 44 4.45 -0.93 17.94
N ALA A 45 4.74 0.20 18.60
CA ALA A 45 5.86 0.32 19.54
C ALA A 45 5.83 -0.74 20.66
N PRO A 46 4.72 -0.97 21.38
CA PRO A 46 4.65 -1.98 22.44
C PRO A 46 4.92 -3.41 21.94
N LEU A 47 4.69 -3.69 20.67
CA LEU A 47 4.80 -5.02 20.08
C LEU A 47 6.21 -5.32 19.58
N TYR A 48 6.88 -4.35 18.95
CA TYR A 48 8.07 -4.64 18.15
C TYR A 48 9.26 -3.72 18.41
N LEU A 49 9.07 -2.54 19.02
CA LEU A 49 10.14 -1.54 19.15
C LEU A 49 11.37 -2.08 19.87
N SER A 50 11.19 -2.78 21.00
CA SER A 50 12.30 -3.32 21.80
C SER A 50 13.15 -4.27 20.96
N TYR A 51 12.51 -5.20 20.24
CA TYR A 51 13.19 -6.19 19.40
C TYR A 51 14.07 -5.55 18.32
N TYR A 52 13.55 -4.58 17.58
CA TYR A 52 14.33 -3.89 16.54
C TYR A 52 15.41 -2.97 17.12
N LYS A 53 15.09 -2.26 18.21
CA LYS A 53 16.05 -1.40 18.91
C LYS A 53 17.24 -2.20 19.40
N ASP A 54 16.99 -3.32 20.09
CA ASP A 54 18.05 -4.16 20.66
C ASP A 54 18.93 -4.77 19.57
N ALA A 55 18.33 -5.24 18.47
CA ALA A 55 19.05 -5.73 17.30
C ALA A 55 20.01 -4.68 16.72
N ILE A 56 19.54 -3.43 16.57
CA ILE A 56 20.37 -2.34 16.04
C ILE A 56 21.44 -1.89 17.04
N CYS A 57 21.13 -1.81 18.34
CA CYS A 57 22.10 -1.51 19.39
C CYS A 57 23.23 -2.55 19.44
N THR A 58 22.93 -3.84 19.22
CA THR A 58 23.92 -4.92 19.15
C THR A 58 24.90 -4.73 17.99
N LEU A 59 24.53 -4.00 16.94
CA LEU A 59 25.43 -3.60 15.86
C LEU A 59 26.36 -2.42 16.22
N GLY A 60 26.31 -1.94 17.46
CA GLY A 60 27.09 -0.80 17.94
C GLY A 60 26.56 0.56 17.49
N LYS A 61 25.28 0.64 17.05
CA LYS A 61 24.65 1.87 16.61
C LYS A 61 23.93 2.60 17.77
N SER A 62 23.92 3.92 17.70
CA SER A 62 23.12 4.76 18.60
C SER A 62 21.69 4.87 18.09
N VAL A 63 20.71 4.50 18.91
CA VAL A 63 19.29 4.47 18.50
C VAL A 63 18.50 5.52 19.27
N SER A 64 17.84 6.41 18.52
CA SER A 64 16.77 7.28 19.01
C SER A 64 15.42 6.83 18.47
N VAL A 65 14.34 7.21 19.12
CA VAL A 65 12.98 6.75 18.79
C VAL A 65 12.04 7.93 18.72
N CYS A 66 11.23 7.98 17.66
CA CYS A 66 10.09 8.88 17.51
C CYS A 66 8.81 8.04 17.45
N VAL A 67 7.92 8.20 18.45
CA VAL A 67 6.64 7.48 18.52
C VAL A 67 5.52 8.44 18.19
N LEU A 68 4.83 8.21 17.09
CA LEU A 68 3.68 9.01 16.62
C LEU A 68 2.35 8.40 17.10
N PRO A 69 1.28 9.17 17.16
CA PRO A 69 -0.07 8.61 17.29
C PRO A 69 -0.40 7.70 16.10
N ASP A 70 -1.27 6.70 16.32
CA ASP A 70 -1.70 5.79 15.26
C ASP A 70 -2.92 6.30 14.51
N GLY A 71 -2.92 6.13 13.19
CA GLY A 71 -4.04 6.37 12.28
C GLY A 71 -3.79 7.42 11.20
N GLU A 72 -4.55 7.29 10.11
CA GLU A 72 -4.44 8.12 8.89
C GLU A 72 -4.63 9.63 9.15
N LYS A 73 -5.43 10.00 10.16
CA LYS A 73 -5.66 11.41 10.54
C LYS A 73 -4.41 12.13 11.01
N PHE A 74 -3.38 11.39 11.43
CA PHE A 74 -2.10 11.93 11.88
C PHE A 74 -1.04 11.98 10.77
N LYS A 75 -1.39 11.54 9.56
CA LYS A 75 -0.52 11.64 8.39
C LYS A 75 -0.54 13.05 7.81
N ASN A 76 0.03 14.01 8.51
CA ASN A 76 -0.01 15.43 8.18
C ASN A 76 1.30 16.16 8.54
N SER A 77 1.38 17.44 8.21
CA SER A 77 2.58 18.27 8.44
C SER A 77 2.91 18.47 9.92
N GLU A 78 1.91 18.54 10.79
CA GLU A 78 2.11 18.68 12.24
C GLU A 78 2.90 17.48 12.79
N HIS A 79 2.47 16.27 12.50
CA HIS A 79 3.11 15.05 12.97
C HIS A 79 4.42 14.74 12.21
N LEU A 80 4.55 15.18 10.95
CA LEU A 80 5.82 15.12 10.23
C LEU A 80 6.90 15.95 10.93
N ASN A 81 6.54 17.14 11.45
CA ASN A 81 7.48 17.99 12.19
C ASN A 81 7.99 17.31 13.47
N LEU A 82 7.20 16.48 14.15
CA LEU A 82 7.69 15.73 15.30
C LEU A 82 8.87 14.79 14.96
N ILE A 83 8.90 14.26 13.73
CA ILE A 83 10.06 13.46 13.26
C ILE A 83 11.28 14.36 13.08
N PHE A 84 11.11 15.54 12.49
CA PHE A 84 12.21 16.51 12.32
C PHE A 84 12.73 17.01 13.66
N ASP A 85 11.84 17.32 14.61
CA ASP A 85 12.21 17.75 15.96
C ASP A 85 13.04 16.68 16.65
N ALA A 86 12.59 15.41 16.61
CA ALA A 86 13.33 14.28 17.20
C ALA A 86 14.72 14.09 16.57
N LEU A 87 14.85 14.26 15.25
CA LEU A 87 16.14 14.17 14.57
C LEU A 87 17.08 15.34 14.96
N LEU A 88 16.56 16.56 15.07
CA LEU A 88 17.34 17.76 15.41
C LEU A 88 17.73 17.77 16.90
N GLU A 89 16.82 17.47 17.81
CA GLU A 89 17.09 17.40 19.24
C GLU A 89 18.16 16.36 19.60
N ALA A 90 18.14 15.21 18.91
CA ALA A 90 19.16 14.17 19.07
C ALA A 90 20.42 14.43 18.23
N SER A 91 20.56 15.61 17.59
CA SER A 91 21.73 16.01 16.80
C SER A 91 22.14 15.00 15.73
N PHE A 92 21.16 14.53 14.93
CA PHE A 92 21.41 13.57 13.86
C PHE A 92 22.22 14.17 12.72
N ASN A 93 23.20 13.42 12.25
CA ASN A 93 24.07 13.79 11.14
C ASN A 93 23.47 13.36 9.80
N ARG A 94 24.08 13.84 8.72
CA ARG A 94 23.64 13.56 7.34
C ARG A 94 23.78 12.10 6.92
N ASP A 95 24.67 11.35 7.55
CA ASP A 95 24.92 9.92 7.29
C ASP A 95 24.02 8.99 8.14
N CYS A 96 23.07 9.53 8.89
CA CYS A 96 22.14 8.76 9.70
C CYS A 96 21.20 7.89 8.86
N THR A 97 20.56 6.94 9.52
CA THR A 97 19.53 6.08 8.95
C THR A 97 18.19 6.31 9.65
N VAL A 98 17.12 6.56 8.89
CA VAL A 98 15.74 6.56 9.38
C VAL A 98 15.12 5.20 9.08
N LEU A 99 14.62 4.53 10.11
CA LEU A 99 13.95 3.23 10.01
C LEU A 99 12.47 3.42 10.34
N ALA A 100 11.62 3.15 9.36
CA ALA A 100 10.16 3.12 9.53
C ALA A 100 9.73 1.73 10.04
N LEU A 101 9.21 1.66 11.26
CA LEU A 101 8.66 0.44 11.87
C LEU A 101 7.15 0.62 12.03
N GLY A 102 6.35 0.19 11.05
CA GLY A 102 4.91 0.41 11.10
C GLY A 102 4.17 0.11 9.80
N GLY A 103 2.89 0.47 9.74
CA GLY A 103 2.07 0.41 8.54
C GLY A 103 2.41 1.53 7.53
N GLY A 104 1.56 1.66 6.50
CA GLY A 104 1.77 2.63 5.41
C GLY A 104 1.89 4.08 5.87
N VAL A 105 1.15 4.51 6.91
CA VAL A 105 1.23 5.87 7.47
C VAL A 105 2.65 6.17 7.97
N ILE A 106 3.23 5.26 8.74
CA ILE A 106 4.59 5.40 9.27
C ILE A 106 5.63 5.32 8.15
N GLY A 107 5.46 4.38 7.21
CA GLY A 107 6.34 4.25 6.04
C GLY A 107 6.39 5.54 5.21
N ASP A 108 5.23 6.11 4.90
CA ASP A 108 5.12 7.33 4.11
C ASP A 108 5.69 8.56 4.82
N MET A 109 5.37 8.74 6.10
CA MET A 109 5.85 9.90 6.87
C MET A 109 7.35 9.83 7.14
N ALA A 110 7.87 8.68 7.58
CA ALA A 110 9.30 8.49 7.82
C ALA A 110 10.11 8.59 6.52
N GLY A 111 9.58 8.03 5.42
CA GLY A 111 10.19 8.15 4.11
C GLY A 111 10.23 9.59 3.61
N PHE A 112 9.15 10.36 3.77
CA PHE A 112 9.14 11.77 3.40
C PHE A 112 10.04 12.61 4.31
N ALA A 113 10.07 12.33 5.61
CA ALA A 113 11.02 12.97 6.52
C ALA A 113 12.47 12.68 6.09
N SER A 114 12.79 11.43 5.73
CA SER A 114 14.14 11.06 5.27
C SER A 114 14.53 11.75 3.96
N ALA A 115 13.58 11.98 3.06
CA ALA A 115 13.82 12.70 1.81
C ALA A 115 14.13 14.20 2.04
N CYS A 116 13.52 14.81 3.07
CA CYS A 116 13.67 16.23 3.37
C CYS A 116 14.81 16.55 4.32
N PHE A 117 15.02 15.70 5.37
CA PHE A 117 16.06 15.94 6.38
C PHE A 117 17.44 15.95 5.75
N GLN A 118 18.24 16.98 6.03
CA GLN A 118 19.58 17.18 5.47
C GLN A 118 19.66 17.03 3.93
N ARG A 119 18.56 17.23 3.20
CA ARG A 119 18.36 17.03 1.75
C ARG A 119 18.49 15.59 1.29
N GLY A 120 18.20 14.65 2.16
CA GLY A 120 18.19 13.22 1.93
C GLY A 120 19.12 12.45 2.86
N VAL A 121 18.55 11.50 3.59
CA VAL A 121 19.28 10.55 4.45
C VAL A 121 18.82 9.12 4.13
N ASN A 122 19.55 8.13 4.62
CA ASN A 122 19.22 6.72 4.40
C ASN A 122 17.86 6.38 5.01
N PHE A 123 17.12 5.54 4.29
CA PHE A 123 15.79 5.12 4.65
C PHE A 123 15.65 3.59 4.59
N ILE A 124 15.08 2.99 5.63
CA ILE A 124 14.79 1.54 5.74
C ILE A 124 13.32 1.37 6.09
N GLN A 125 12.65 0.38 5.49
CA GLN A 125 11.27 0.06 5.81
C GLN A 125 11.12 -1.33 6.45
N VAL A 126 10.37 -1.36 7.55
CA VAL A 126 9.91 -2.58 8.23
C VAL A 126 8.38 -2.51 8.30
N PRO A 127 7.70 -2.90 7.21
CA PRO A 127 6.25 -2.81 7.11
C PRO A 127 5.56 -3.86 8.00
N THR A 128 4.67 -3.42 8.89
CA THR A 128 4.01 -4.29 9.90
C THR A 128 2.56 -4.64 9.58
N THR A 129 1.99 -4.12 8.49
CA THR A 129 0.65 -4.50 7.99
C THR A 129 0.79 -5.21 6.64
N LEU A 130 -0.15 -6.10 6.30
CA LEU A 130 -0.13 -6.76 4.99
C LEU A 130 -0.20 -5.74 3.86
N LEU A 131 -1.06 -4.73 3.97
CA LEU A 131 -1.17 -3.63 3.01
C LEU A 131 0.18 -2.95 2.76
N SER A 132 0.93 -2.65 3.82
CA SER A 132 2.24 -2.02 3.67
C SER A 132 3.29 -2.97 3.10
N GLN A 133 3.22 -4.26 3.41
CA GLN A 133 4.14 -5.27 2.85
C GLN A 133 3.97 -5.45 1.35
N VAL A 134 2.72 -5.47 0.85
CA VAL A 134 2.43 -5.74 -0.57
C VAL A 134 2.37 -4.48 -1.43
N ASP A 135 2.16 -3.31 -0.83
CA ASP A 135 1.91 -2.07 -1.59
C ASP A 135 2.79 -0.90 -1.13
N SER A 136 2.49 -0.21 -0.04
CA SER A 136 3.08 1.11 0.25
C SER A 136 4.60 1.09 0.44
N SER A 137 5.23 -0.02 0.86
CA SER A 137 6.68 -0.13 1.00
C SER A 137 7.44 -0.28 -0.32
N VAL A 138 6.75 -0.45 -1.45
CA VAL A 138 7.38 -0.68 -2.76
C VAL A 138 7.17 0.51 -3.68
N GLY A 139 8.26 1.01 -4.29
CA GLY A 139 8.20 2.05 -5.32
C GLY A 139 8.32 3.49 -4.83
N GLY A 140 8.74 3.69 -3.57
CA GLY A 140 9.28 4.94 -3.03
C GLY A 140 8.32 6.13 -2.95
N LYS A 141 7.02 5.96 -3.15
CA LYS A 141 6.05 7.03 -2.90
C LYS A 141 5.96 7.27 -1.40
N THR A 142 6.32 8.47 -0.96
CA THR A 142 6.26 8.89 0.44
C THR A 142 5.56 10.24 0.53
N GLY A 143 4.90 10.54 1.65
CA GLY A 143 4.20 11.81 1.75
C GLY A 143 3.21 11.90 2.88
N ILE A 144 2.48 13.02 2.87
CA ILE A 144 1.48 13.37 3.87
C ILE A 144 0.19 13.86 3.20
N ASN A 145 -0.87 13.86 3.99
CA ASN A 145 -2.17 14.40 3.63
C ASN A 145 -2.22 15.92 3.85
N HIS A 146 -3.07 16.56 3.08
CA HIS A 146 -3.46 17.95 3.26
C HIS A 146 -4.98 18.02 3.41
N PRO A 147 -5.56 19.02 4.12
CA PRO A 147 -7.02 19.15 4.21
C PRO A 147 -7.74 19.18 2.86
N LEU A 148 -7.07 19.59 1.80
CA LEU A 148 -7.61 19.65 0.44
C LEU A 148 -7.33 18.40 -0.41
N GLY A 149 -6.65 17.38 0.13
CA GLY A 149 -6.41 16.15 -0.64
C GLY A 149 -5.46 15.16 0.03
N LYS A 150 -5.75 13.88 -0.16
CA LYS A 150 -4.94 12.76 0.35
C LYS A 150 -3.64 12.63 -0.46
N ASN A 151 -2.50 12.42 0.22
CA ASN A 151 -1.18 12.17 -0.39
C ASN A 151 -0.73 13.24 -1.41
N MET A 152 -1.10 14.52 -1.18
CA MET A 152 -0.79 15.60 -2.12
C MET A 152 0.62 16.17 -1.98
N ILE A 153 1.26 15.95 -0.83
CA ILE A 153 2.57 16.50 -0.50
C ILE A 153 3.51 15.35 -0.22
N GLY A 154 4.59 15.21 -0.97
CA GLY A 154 5.50 14.08 -0.81
C GLY A 154 6.70 14.10 -1.75
N ALA A 155 7.48 13.04 -1.68
CA ALA A 155 8.65 12.81 -2.49
C ALA A 155 8.74 11.34 -2.93
N PHE A 156 9.50 11.08 -4.00
CA PHE A 156 9.94 9.72 -4.33
C PHE A 156 11.24 9.45 -3.56
N GLN A 157 11.16 8.63 -2.50
CA GLN A 157 12.30 8.21 -1.67
C GLN A 157 12.35 6.69 -1.63
N GLN A 158 13.29 6.09 -2.37
CA GLN A 158 13.45 4.64 -2.37
C GLN A 158 14.17 4.20 -1.08
N PRO A 159 13.70 3.12 -0.42
CA PRO A 159 14.39 2.57 0.74
C PRO A 159 15.68 1.84 0.31
N GLN A 160 16.64 1.71 1.24
CA GLN A 160 17.83 0.87 1.03
C GLN A 160 17.50 -0.61 1.11
N VAL A 161 16.50 -0.97 1.91
CA VAL A 161 16.01 -2.33 2.12
C VAL A 161 14.59 -2.30 2.67
N VAL A 162 13.81 -3.32 2.35
CA VAL A 162 12.51 -3.59 2.99
C VAL A 162 12.57 -4.95 3.68
N LEU A 163 12.13 -5.03 4.93
CA LEU A 163 12.07 -6.25 5.71
C LEU A 163 10.60 -6.62 5.97
N ALA A 164 10.02 -7.46 5.14
CA ALA A 164 8.63 -7.91 5.22
C ALA A 164 8.56 -9.23 6.02
N ASP A 165 8.32 -9.14 7.32
CA ASP A 165 8.25 -10.29 8.22
C ASP A 165 6.80 -10.72 8.48
N MET A 166 6.45 -11.92 8.04
CA MET A 166 5.12 -12.51 8.25
C MET A 166 4.80 -12.73 9.73
N ALA A 167 5.81 -12.84 10.61
CA ALA A 167 5.58 -12.96 12.04
C ALA A 167 4.83 -11.75 12.62
N GLN A 168 5.01 -10.56 12.02
CA GLN A 168 4.32 -9.32 12.42
C GLN A 168 2.83 -9.35 12.10
N LEU A 169 2.41 -10.12 11.09
CA LEU A 169 1.00 -10.25 10.73
C LEU A 169 0.17 -11.05 11.74
N LYS A 170 0.83 -11.76 12.67
CA LYS A 170 0.13 -12.50 13.74
C LYS A 170 -0.63 -11.60 14.69
N THR A 171 -0.12 -10.39 14.94
CA THR A 171 -0.75 -9.40 15.84
C THR A 171 -1.61 -8.38 15.10
N LEU A 172 -1.63 -8.43 13.76
CA LEU A 172 -2.43 -7.53 12.95
C LEU A 172 -3.93 -7.79 13.18
N PRO A 173 -4.78 -6.79 13.44
CA PRO A 173 -6.23 -6.97 13.49
C PRO A 173 -6.76 -7.60 12.20
N GLU A 174 -7.82 -8.44 12.31
CA GLU A 174 -8.38 -9.16 11.15
C GLU A 174 -8.82 -8.21 10.03
N ARG A 175 -9.50 -7.12 10.38
CA ARG A 175 -9.97 -6.11 9.42
C ARG A 175 -8.81 -5.51 8.60
N GLU A 176 -7.65 -5.27 9.24
CA GLU A 176 -6.44 -4.77 8.59
C GLU A 176 -5.77 -5.84 7.69
N LEU A 177 -5.83 -7.11 8.10
CA LEU A 177 -5.37 -8.22 7.27
C LEU A 177 -6.21 -8.32 6.00
N TYR A 178 -7.55 -8.26 6.13
CA TYR A 178 -8.47 -8.33 4.99
C TYR A 178 -8.27 -7.13 4.06
N ALA A 179 -8.09 -5.93 4.61
CA ALA A 179 -7.77 -4.75 3.81
C ALA A 179 -6.48 -4.93 2.98
N GLY A 180 -5.46 -5.59 3.54
CA GLY A 180 -4.25 -5.96 2.79
C GLY A 180 -4.51 -7.00 1.70
N LEU A 181 -5.39 -7.98 1.93
CA LEU A 181 -5.77 -8.97 0.92
C LEU A 181 -6.48 -8.34 -0.28
N ALA A 182 -7.15 -7.19 -0.13
CA ALA A 182 -7.72 -6.46 -1.26
C ALA A 182 -6.63 -6.07 -2.28
N GLU A 183 -5.48 -5.58 -1.79
CA GLU A 183 -4.35 -5.23 -2.66
C GLU A 183 -3.70 -6.46 -3.29
N VAL A 184 -3.61 -7.58 -2.56
CA VAL A 184 -3.15 -8.86 -3.13
C VAL A 184 -4.06 -9.30 -4.28
N ILE A 185 -5.38 -9.29 -4.09
CA ILE A 185 -6.37 -9.61 -5.12
C ILE A 185 -6.25 -8.66 -6.31
N LYS A 186 -6.02 -7.37 -6.06
CA LYS A 186 -5.82 -6.38 -7.12
C LYS A 186 -4.71 -6.79 -8.10
N TYR A 187 -3.54 -7.23 -7.62
CA TYR A 187 -2.44 -7.66 -8.50
C TYR A 187 -2.84 -8.83 -9.39
N ALA A 188 -3.58 -9.79 -8.86
CA ALA A 188 -4.09 -10.92 -9.63
C ALA A 188 -5.07 -10.47 -10.73
N LEU A 189 -6.06 -9.63 -10.37
CA LEU A 189 -7.08 -9.15 -11.30
C LEU A 189 -6.51 -8.26 -12.41
N LEU A 190 -5.49 -7.45 -12.09
CA LEU A 190 -4.95 -6.49 -13.05
C LEU A 190 -3.95 -7.09 -14.04
N GLY A 191 -3.26 -8.20 -13.70
CA GLY A 191 -2.17 -8.64 -14.53
C GLY A 191 -1.67 -10.07 -14.38
N ASP A 192 -2.35 -10.96 -13.58
CA ASP A 192 -1.86 -12.32 -13.35
C ASP A 192 -3.01 -13.30 -13.05
N ILE A 193 -3.51 -13.94 -14.11
CA ILE A 193 -4.62 -14.92 -13.99
C ILE A 193 -4.19 -16.20 -13.24
N GLU A 194 -2.91 -16.59 -13.29
CA GLU A 194 -2.40 -17.74 -12.57
C GLU A 194 -2.34 -17.44 -11.07
N PHE A 195 -1.99 -16.19 -10.73
CA PHE A 195 -2.06 -15.73 -9.34
C PHE A 195 -3.50 -15.70 -8.83
N LEU A 196 -4.48 -15.31 -9.66
CA LEU A 196 -5.89 -15.36 -9.29
C LEU A 196 -6.32 -16.81 -8.97
N ALA A 197 -5.97 -17.77 -9.82
CA ALA A 197 -6.29 -19.17 -9.58
C ALA A 197 -5.64 -19.71 -8.28
N TRP A 198 -4.40 -19.33 -8.03
CA TRP A 198 -3.70 -19.66 -6.79
C TRP A 198 -4.36 -19.03 -5.56
N LEU A 199 -4.81 -17.77 -5.64
CA LEU A 199 -5.56 -17.12 -4.55
C LEU A 199 -6.90 -17.81 -4.29
N GLU A 200 -7.60 -18.25 -5.33
CA GLU A 200 -8.85 -19.01 -5.18
C GLU A 200 -8.64 -20.35 -4.46
N GLU A 201 -7.50 -20.98 -4.67
CA GLU A 201 -7.16 -22.22 -3.96
C GLU A 201 -6.82 -21.99 -2.49
N HIS A 202 -6.08 -20.91 -2.19
CA HIS A 202 -5.45 -20.69 -0.89
C HIS A 202 -6.08 -19.60 -0.01
N MET A 203 -7.17 -18.94 -0.45
CA MET A 203 -7.72 -17.77 0.25
C MET A 203 -8.06 -18.04 1.72
N ASP A 204 -8.66 -19.19 2.02
CA ASP A 204 -9.06 -19.53 3.39
C ASP A 204 -7.84 -19.69 4.32
N SER A 205 -6.73 -20.22 3.79
CA SER A 205 -5.46 -20.32 4.51
C SER A 205 -4.76 -18.97 4.68
N LEU A 206 -4.88 -18.07 3.69
CA LEU A 206 -4.39 -16.69 3.80
C LEU A 206 -5.15 -15.92 4.89
N VAL A 207 -6.46 -16.05 4.93
CA VAL A 207 -7.32 -15.48 5.99
C VAL A 207 -6.95 -16.08 7.36
N ALA A 208 -6.64 -17.40 7.42
CA ALA A 208 -6.15 -18.06 8.63
C ALA A 208 -4.69 -17.72 8.99
N ARG A 209 -4.02 -16.87 8.21
CA ARG A 209 -2.65 -16.38 8.43
C ARG A 209 -1.57 -17.45 8.33
N ASP A 210 -1.72 -18.39 7.40
CA ASP A 210 -0.63 -19.31 7.10
C ASP A 210 0.62 -18.52 6.67
N PRO A 211 1.75 -18.63 7.40
CA PRO A 211 2.89 -17.75 7.17
C PRO A 211 3.64 -18.05 5.85
N GLU A 212 3.58 -19.29 5.36
CA GLU A 212 4.25 -19.67 4.11
C GLU A 212 3.44 -19.17 2.92
N LEU A 213 2.12 -19.32 2.96
CA LEU A 213 1.23 -18.83 1.91
C LEU A 213 1.16 -17.29 1.91
N LEU A 214 1.18 -16.64 3.09
CA LEU A 214 1.30 -15.18 3.16
C LEU A 214 2.62 -14.69 2.55
N ALA A 215 3.74 -15.36 2.83
CA ALA A 215 5.03 -15.01 2.23
C ALA A 215 5.01 -15.13 0.70
N GLU A 216 4.38 -16.17 0.15
CA GLU A 216 4.19 -16.34 -1.29
C GLU A 216 3.30 -15.26 -1.88
N ALA A 217 2.17 -14.92 -1.23
CA ALA A 217 1.27 -13.85 -1.67
C ALA A 217 1.98 -12.49 -1.67
N VAL A 218 2.77 -12.19 -0.62
CA VAL A 218 3.59 -10.97 -0.53
C VAL A 218 4.64 -10.96 -1.64
N TYR A 219 5.34 -12.07 -1.86
CA TYR A 219 6.36 -12.17 -2.91
C TYR A 219 5.77 -11.89 -4.30
N ARG A 220 4.67 -12.54 -4.68
CA ARG A 220 4.02 -12.35 -5.99
C ARG A 220 3.51 -10.91 -6.16
N SER A 221 2.90 -10.34 -5.13
CA SER A 221 2.42 -8.95 -5.14
C SER A 221 3.58 -7.97 -5.32
N CYS A 222 4.64 -8.11 -4.53
CA CYS A 222 5.85 -7.28 -4.64
C CYS A 222 6.55 -7.44 -5.98
N ALA A 223 6.64 -8.67 -6.53
CA ALA A 223 7.25 -8.93 -7.84
C ALA A 223 6.47 -8.22 -8.96
N HIS A 224 5.14 -8.30 -8.91
CA HIS A 224 4.30 -7.60 -9.87
C HIS A 224 4.49 -6.08 -9.79
N LYS A 225 4.44 -5.52 -8.57
CA LYS A 225 4.65 -4.09 -8.38
C LYS A 225 6.05 -3.64 -8.77
N ALA A 226 7.08 -4.39 -8.36
CA ALA A 226 8.48 -4.07 -8.68
C ALA A 226 8.72 -3.99 -10.19
N ARG A 227 8.14 -4.92 -10.98
CA ARG A 227 8.21 -4.88 -12.46
C ARG A 227 7.60 -3.60 -13.02
N ILE A 228 6.42 -3.20 -12.55
CA ILE A 228 5.74 -1.99 -13.01
C ILE A 228 6.52 -0.73 -12.57
N VAL A 229 7.04 -0.71 -11.35
CA VAL A 229 7.83 0.42 -10.82
C VAL A 229 9.16 0.57 -11.58
N ALA A 230 9.82 -0.55 -11.93
CA ALA A 230 11.04 -0.51 -12.72
C ALA A 230 10.84 0.11 -14.12
N ASN A 231 9.65 -0.11 -14.73
CA ASN A 231 9.30 0.46 -16.02
C ASN A 231 8.80 1.92 -15.93
N ASP A 232 8.17 2.30 -14.80
CA ASP A 232 7.54 3.61 -14.64
C ASP A 232 7.60 4.08 -13.16
N GLU A 233 8.79 4.45 -12.70
CA GLU A 233 9.02 4.86 -11.32
C GLU A 233 8.13 6.05 -10.90
N LYS A 234 7.93 7.03 -11.80
CA LYS A 234 7.24 8.30 -11.51
C LYS A 234 5.74 8.34 -11.86
N GLU A 235 5.15 7.18 -12.22
CA GLU A 235 3.71 7.07 -12.54
C GLU A 235 3.26 8.01 -13.68
N GLN A 236 4.00 7.97 -14.78
CA GLN A 236 3.64 8.73 -15.98
C GLN A 236 2.88 7.89 -17.02
N GLY A 237 2.79 6.57 -16.84
CA GLY A 237 2.18 5.63 -17.79
C GLY A 237 1.65 4.35 -17.14
N GLU A 238 2.37 3.23 -17.32
CA GLU A 238 1.95 1.87 -16.90
C GLU A 238 1.62 1.76 -15.41
N ARG A 239 2.32 2.50 -14.55
CA ARG A 239 2.09 2.44 -13.10
C ARG A 239 0.67 2.85 -12.68
N ALA A 240 -0.04 3.61 -13.50
CA ALA A 240 -1.43 3.94 -13.27
C ALA A 240 -2.37 2.72 -13.29
N LEU A 241 -1.96 1.57 -13.90
CA LEU A 241 -2.69 0.30 -13.82
C LEU A 241 -2.90 -0.19 -12.37
N LEU A 242 -1.96 0.12 -11.48
CA LEU A 242 -2.06 -0.21 -10.05
C LEU A 242 -3.27 0.43 -9.35
N ASN A 243 -3.97 1.33 -10.04
CA ASN A 243 -5.17 1.98 -9.53
C ASN A 243 -6.48 1.26 -9.92
N LEU A 244 -6.45 -0.04 -10.27
CA LEU A 244 -7.68 -0.81 -10.46
C LEU A 244 -8.55 -0.74 -9.19
N GLY A 245 -9.81 -0.34 -9.34
CA GLY A 245 -10.73 -0.13 -8.23
C GLY A 245 -10.57 1.20 -7.45
N HIS A 246 -9.42 1.86 -7.54
CA HIS A 246 -9.12 3.02 -6.69
C HIS A 246 -9.96 4.27 -7.00
N THR A 247 -10.34 4.52 -8.24
CA THR A 247 -11.17 5.70 -8.58
C THR A 247 -12.53 5.63 -7.89
N PHE A 248 -13.16 4.45 -7.89
CA PHE A 248 -14.40 4.20 -7.17
C PHE A 248 -14.15 4.13 -5.64
N GLY A 249 -13.10 3.43 -5.21
CA GLY A 249 -12.73 3.27 -3.81
C GLY A 249 -12.44 4.61 -3.11
N HIS A 250 -11.67 5.50 -3.72
CA HIS A 250 -11.40 6.83 -3.18
C HIS A 250 -12.66 7.69 -3.07
N ALA A 251 -13.62 7.55 -3.99
CA ALA A 251 -14.91 8.24 -3.87
C ALA A 251 -15.69 7.73 -2.64
N ILE A 252 -15.68 6.42 -2.40
CA ILE A 252 -16.30 5.80 -1.20
C ILE A 252 -15.60 6.29 0.07
N GLU A 253 -14.26 6.23 0.16
CA GLU A 253 -13.50 6.71 1.33
C GLU A 253 -13.78 8.19 1.62
N SER A 254 -13.82 9.02 0.57
CA SER A 254 -14.01 10.47 0.70
C SER A 254 -15.41 10.83 1.17
N TYR A 255 -16.42 10.13 0.68
CA TYR A 255 -17.81 10.34 1.10
C TYR A 255 -18.05 9.90 2.54
N LEU A 256 -17.57 8.72 2.93
CA LEU A 256 -17.79 8.17 4.27
C LEU A 256 -16.94 8.87 5.35
N GLY A 257 -15.89 9.56 4.95
CA GLY A 257 -14.88 10.12 5.85
C GLY A 257 -13.77 9.09 6.15
N TYR A 258 -12.54 9.59 6.21
CA TYR A 258 -11.36 8.73 6.43
C TYR A 258 -11.42 7.98 7.76
N GLY A 259 -11.16 6.68 7.71
CA GLY A 259 -11.15 5.78 8.87
C GLY A 259 -12.48 5.09 9.18
N VAL A 260 -13.59 5.43 8.51
CA VAL A 260 -14.85 4.68 8.59
C VAL A 260 -14.70 3.35 7.87
N TRP A 261 -14.32 3.41 6.60
CA TRP A 261 -13.87 2.25 5.85
C TRP A 261 -12.34 2.27 5.72
N LEU A 262 -11.73 1.10 5.82
CA LEU A 262 -10.32 0.94 5.49
C LEU A 262 -10.12 1.04 3.98
N HIS A 263 -8.93 1.48 3.57
CA HIS A 263 -8.57 1.62 2.16
C HIS A 263 -8.87 0.36 1.34
N GLY A 264 -8.45 -0.82 1.83
CA GLY A 264 -8.68 -2.07 1.13
C GLY A 264 -10.16 -2.47 1.01
N GLU A 265 -11.02 -2.09 1.97
CA GLU A 265 -12.46 -2.31 1.88
C GLU A 265 -13.08 -1.49 0.74
N ALA A 266 -12.69 -0.23 0.65
CA ALA A 266 -13.15 0.67 -0.41
C ALA A 266 -12.62 0.25 -1.79
N VAL A 267 -11.35 -0.12 -1.88
CA VAL A 267 -10.74 -0.62 -3.13
C VAL A 267 -11.35 -1.93 -3.57
N ALA A 268 -11.66 -2.85 -2.65
CA ALA A 268 -12.33 -4.12 -2.96
C ALA A 268 -13.69 -3.88 -3.63
N THR A 269 -14.55 -3.05 -3.03
CA THR A 269 -15.83 -2.64 -3.64
C THR A 269 -15.60 -1.91 -4.96
N GLY A 270 -14.59 -1.05 -5.04
CA GLY A 270 -14.22 -0.37 -6.28
C GLY A 270 -13.78 -1.31 -7.40
N MET A 271 -13.10 -2.42 -7.07
CA MET A 271 -12.77 -3.47 -8.05
C MET A 271 -14.02 -4.19 -8.57
N VAL A 272 -15.02 -4.40 -7.71
CA VAL A 272 -16.31 -4.96 -8.15
C VAL A 272 -17.02 -3.98 -9.09
N MET A 273 -17.04 -2.68 -8.80
CA MET A 273 -17.62 -1.66 -9.70
C MET A 273 -16.89 -1.62 -11.04
N ALA A 274 -15.55 -1.70 -11.03
CA ALA A 274 -14.75 -1.76 -12.25
C ALA A 274 -15.03 -3.04 -13.07
N ALA A 275 -15.21 -4.18 -12.39
CA ALA A 275 -15.59 -5.46 -13.03
C ALA A 275 -17.01 -5.40 -13.61
N ASP A 276 -17.99 -4.85 -12.88
CA ASP A 276 -19.36 -4.68 -13.34
C ASP A 276 -19.42 -3.76 -14.58
N LEU A 277 -18.69 -2.63 -14.56
CA LEU A 277 -18.60 -1.78 -15.75
C LEU A 277 -17.94 -2.53 -16.93
N SER A 278 -16.85 -3.27 -16.69
CA SER A 278 -16.20 -4.06 -17.74
C SER A 278 -17.14 -5.12 -18.33
N GLN A 279 -17.99 -5.74 -17.50
CA GLN A 279 -18.99 -6.70 -17.94
C GLN A 279 -20.10 -6.04 -18.77
N ARG A 280 -20.62 -4.89 -18.32
CA ARG A 280 -21.66 -4.13 -19.07
C ARG A 280 -21.15 -3.65 -20.42
N MET A 281 -19.87 -3.32 -20.52
CA MET A 281 -19.19 -3.01 -21.78
C MET A 281 -18.91 -4.24 -22.66
N GLY A 282 -19.23 -5.44 -22.20
CA GLY A 282 -19.01 -6.69 -22.94
C GLY A 282 -17.53 -7.11 -23.00
N TRP A 283 -16.67 -6.58 -22.12
CA TRP A 283 -15.25 -6.92 -22.11
C TRP A 283 -14.95 -8.20 -21.32
N ILE A 284 -15.68 -8.43 -20.23
CA ILE A 284 -15.61 -9.65 -19.47
C ILE A 284 -16.99 -10.32 -19.40
N SER A 285 -17.05 -11.60 -19.09
CA SER A 285 -18.29 -12.35 -18.95
C SER A 285 -18.96 -12.11 -17.58
N ILE A 286 -20.25 -12.47 -17.46
CA ILE A 286 -20.93 -12.50 -16.16
C ILE A 286 -20.22 -13.47 -15.20
N ALA A 287 -19.71 -14.59 -15.70
CA ALA A 287 -18.96 -15.54 -14.89
C ALA A 287 -17.68 -14.93 -14.32
N ASP A 288 -16.98 -14.07 -15.06
CA ASP A 288 -15.79 -13.36 -14.59
C ASP A 288 -16.14 -12.34 -13.50
N LEU A 289 -17.26 -11.62 -13.65
CA LEU A 289 -17.75 -10.70 -12.62
C LEU A 289 -18.07 -11.46 -11.32
N GLU A 290 -18.79 -12.57 -11.40
CA GLU A 290 -19.14 -13.39 -10.23
C GLU A 290 -17.89 -14.04 -9.60
N ARG A 291 -16.89 -14.41 -10.41
CA ARG A 291 -15.61 -14.91 -9.94
C ARG A 291 -14.86 -13.83 -9.14
N THR A 292 -14.87 -12.58 -9.63
CA THR A 292 -14.29 -11.42 -8.93
C THR A 292 -14.99 -11.17 -7.60
N LYS A 293 -16.32 -11.15 -7.57
CA LYS A 293 -17.09 -10.99 -6.32
C LYS A 293 -16.80 -12.11 -5.32
N LYS A 294 -16.74 -13.35 -5.80
CA LYS A 294 -16.49 -14.53 -4.95
C LYS A 294 -15.14 -14.48 -4.24
N ILE A 295 -14.06 -14.12 -4.95
CA ILE A 295 -12.74 -14.06 -4.33
C ILE A 295 -12.65 -12.93 -3.29
N ILE A 296 -13.29 -11.79 -3.53
CA ILE A 296 -13.38 -10.66 -2.61
C ILE A 296 -14.17 -11.04 -1.34
N LEU A 297 -15.32 -11.69 -1.50
CA LEU A 297 -16.11 -12.19 -0.36
C LEU A 297 -15.35 -13.21 0.48
N ARG A 298 -14.61 -14.14 -0.16
CA ARG A 298 -13.78 -15.12 0.56
C ARG A 298 -12.64 -14.49 1.35
N ALA A 299 -12.19 -13.31 0.95
CA ALA A 299 -11.23 -12.51 1.71
C ALA A 299 -11.88 -11.69 2.84
N ASN A 300 -13.16 -11.94 3.17
CA ASN A 300 -13.96 -11.19 4.13
C ASN A 300 -14.05 -9.66 3.82
N LEU A 301 -14.09 -9.32 2.55
CA LEU A 301 -14.16 -7.94 2.06
C LEU A 301 -15.56 -7.63 1.51
N PRO A 302 -16.02 -6.37 1.63
CA PRO A 302 -17.30 -5.95 1.08
C PRO A 302 -17.28 -5.93 -0.46
N ILE A 303 -18.42 -6.27 -1.08
CA ILE A 303 -18.64 -6.17 -2.52
C ILE A 303 -19.64 -5.09 -2.91
N VAL A 304 -20.27 -4.45 -1.90
CA VAL A 304 -21.18 -3.32 -2.06
C VAL A 304 -20.83 -2.25 -1.02
N CYS A 305 -21.06 -0.98 -1.35
CA CYS A 305 -20.89 0.12 -0.40
C CYS A 305 -22.23 0.63 0.12
N PRO A 306 -22.25 1.42 1.22
CA PRO A 306 -23.43 2.18 1.63
C PRO A 306 -23.92 3.08 0.51
N LYS A 307 -25.23 3.37 0.52
CA LYS A 307 -25.87 4.21 -0.50
C LYS A 307 -25.30 5.62 -0.52
N ILE A 308 -24.75 6.01 -1.66
CA ILE A 308 -24.18 7.33 -1.94
C ILE A 308 -24.97 7.94 -3.11
N PRO A 309 -25.50 9.17 -2.98
CA PRO A 309 -26.14 9.83 -4.12
C PRO A 309 -25.20 9.91 -5.32
N LEU A 310 -25.69 9.53 -6.52
CA LEU A 310 -24.84 9.42 -7.70
C LEU A 310 -24.11 10.72 -8.03
N ASN A 311 -24.77 11.87 -7.91
CA ASN A 311 -24.14 13.17 -8.13
C ASN A 311 -22.97 13.45 -7.17
N GLU A 312 -23.06 13.03 -5.90
CA GLU A 312 -21.96 13.16 -4.94
C GLU A 312 -20.85 12.17 -5.24
N PHE A 313 -21.18 10.92 -5.59
CA PHE A 313 -20.20 9.91 -5.99
C PHE A 313 -19.35 10.41 -7.16
N LEU A 314 -20.00 10.94 -8.20
CA LEU A 314 -19.33 11.49 -9.39
C LEU A 314 -18.50 12.74 -9.06
N ALA A 315 -18.97 13.59 -8.13
CA ALA A 315 -18.21 14.75 -7.67
C ALA A 315 -16.90 14.31 -7.02
N TYR A 316 -16.92 13.31 -6.12
CA TYR A 316 -15.70 12.78 -5.51
C TYR A 316 -14.76 12.12 -6.53
N MET A 317 -15.29 11.38 -7.52
CA MET A 317 -14.48 10.83 -8.61
C MET A 317 -13.76 11.92 -9.41
N SER A 318 -14.39 13.07 -9.62
CA SER A 318 -13.81 14.17 -10.38
C SER A 318 -12.67 14.91 -9.69
N HIS A 319 -12.60 14.85 -8.36
CA HIS A 319 -11.53 15.45 -7.54
C HIS A 319 -10.27 14.56 -7.46
N ASP A 320 -10.33 13.31 -7.92
CA ASP A 320 -9.16 12.42 -7.94
C ASP A 320 -8.12 12.95 -8.96
N LYS A 321 -6.83 12.86 -8.62
CA LYS A 321 -5.67 13.23 -9.46
C LYS A 321 -5.66 12.64 -10.87
N LYS A 322 -6.53 11.70 -11.16
CA LYS A 322 -6.66 10.97 -12.43
C LYS A 322 -7.37 11.74 -13.53
N VAL A 323 -7.87 12.95 -13.23
CA VAL A 323 -8.43 13.86 -14.22
C VAL A 323 -7.29 14.62 -14.91
N LEU A 324 -6.78 14.08 -16.03
CA LEU A 324 -5.85 14.76 -16.90
C LEU A 324 -6.63 15.53 -17.98
N ASN A 325 -6.42 16.83 -18.06
CA ASN A 325 -7.10 17.73 -19.01
C ASN A 325 -8.65 17.68 -18.93
N GLY A 326 -9.22 17.50 -17.72
CA GLY A 326 -10.66 17.46 -17.51
C GLY A 326 -11.36 16.16 -17.91
N GLN A 327 -10.62 15.11 -18.30
CA GLN A 327 -11.19 13.81 -18.67
C GLN A 327 -10.89 12.75 -17.62
N LEU A 328 -11.94 12.09 -17.12
CA LEU A 328 -11.84 10.95 -16.23
C LEU A 328 -11.19 9.75 -16.95
N ARG A 329 -10.21 9.13 -16.32
CA ARG A 329 -9.60 7.88 -16.76
C ARG A 329 -9.87 6.79 -15.72
N LEU A 330 -10.30 5.63 -16.19
CA LEU A 330 -10.55 4.46 -15.37
C LEU A 330 -9.56 3.35 -15.69
N VAL A 331 -9.27 2.52 -14.69
CA VAL A 331 -8.61 1.24 -14.90
C VAL A 331 -9.70 0.18 -14.91
N LEU A 332 -9.87 -0.50 -16.04
CA LEU A 332 -10.91 -1.50 -16.28
C LEU A 332 -10.28 -2.80 -16.79
N MET A 333 -10.98 -3.92 -16.66
CA MET A 333 -10.51 -5.22 -17.11
C MET A 333 -10.98 -5.55 -18.51
N LYS A 334 -10.04 -5.80 -19.43
CA LYS A 334 -10.34 -6.36 -20.78
C LYS A 334 -10.63 -7.84 -20.69
N GLN A 335 -10.00 -8.52 -19.77
CA GLN A 335 -10.25 -9.89 -19.30
C GLN A 335 -9.68 -10.01 -17.89
N LEU A 336 -10.03 -11.06 -17.14
CA LEU A 336 -9.39 -11.30 -15.84
C LEU A 336 -7.88 -11.51 -16.02
N GLY A 337 -7.09 -10.84 -15.19
CA GLY A 337 -5.64 -10.83 -15.31
C GLY A 337 -5.10 -9.90 -16.39
N GLN A 338 -5.93 -9.02 -16.97
CA GLN A 338 -5.48 -8.00 -17.93
C GLN A 338 -6.31 -6.72 -17.81
N ALA A 339 -5.78 -5.75 -17.08
CA ALA A 339 -6.38 -4.42 -16.97
C ALA A 339 -5.79 -3.44 -17.99
N VAL A 340 -6.56 -2.40 -18.29
CA VAL A 340 -6.18 -1.30 -19.18
C VAL A 340 -6.60 0.04 -18.58
N ILE A 341 -5.82 1.08 -18.88
CA ILE A 341 -6.19 2.46 -18.56
C ILE A 341 -6.98 2.99 -19.75
N THR A 342 -8.21 3.44 -19.52
CA THR A 342 -9.07 3.95 -20.60
C THR A 342 -9.82 5.21 -20.19
N LYS A 343 -10.10 6.07 -21.18
CA LYS A 343 -11.07 7.16 -21.12
C LYS A 343 -12.31 6.86 -21.99
N GLU A 344 -12.26 5.75 -22.73
CA GLU A 344 -13.30 5.29 -23.62
C GLU A 344 -14.19 4.30 -22.88
N PHE A 345 -15.20 4.80 -22.19
CA PHE A 345 -16.24 4.02 -21.52
C PHE A 345 -17.58 4.75 -21.62
N ASP A 346 -18.65 3.99 -21.56
CA ASP A 346 -20.00 4.54 -21.56
C ASP A 346 -20.34 5.05 -20.15
N THR A 347 -20.64 6.34 -20.03
CA THR A 347 -20.95 7.00 -18.75
C THR A 347 -22.24 6.46 -18.14
N GLU A 348 -23.25 6.10 -18.96
CA GLU A 348 -24.49 5.54 -18.44
C GLU A 348 -24.27 4.13 -17.87
N LEU A 349 -23.47 3.30 -18.52
CA LEU A 349 -23.08 1.99 -17.99
C LEU A 349 -22.24 2.13 -16.71
N MET A 350 -21.38 3.14 -16.61
CA MET A 350 -20.64 3.45 -15.38
C MET A 350 -21.61 3.84 -14.24
N ASN A 351 -22.58 4.70 -14.49
CA ASN A 351 -23.59 5.09 -13.51
C ASN A 351 -24.38 3.88 -13.02
N GLN A 352 -24.78 2.99 -13.93
CA GLN A 352 -25.47 1.74 -13.60
C GLN A 352 -24.61 0.83 -12.75
N ALA A 353 -23.31 0.69 -13.06
CA ALA A 353 -22.38 -0.11 -12.27
C ALA A 353 -22.21 0.45 -10.86
N ILE A 354 -22.12 1.78 -10.69
CA ILE A 354 -22.08 2.44 -9.38
C ILE A 354 -23.35 2.14 -8.59
N LEU A 355 -24.53 2.34 -9.18
CA LEU A 355 -25.82 2.17 -8.49
C LEU A 355 -26.12 0.70 -8.14
N ALA A 356 -25.71 -0.25 -8.97
CA ALA A 356 -25.93 -1.67 -8.75
C ALA A 356 -25.09 -2.26 -7.60
N ASN A 357 -24.00 -1.60 -7.21
CA ASN A 357 -23.09 -2.06 -6.17
C ASN A 357 -23.17 -1.20 -4.87
N GLN A 358 -24.35 -0.69 -4.59
CA GLN A 358 -24.72 0.04 -3.36
C GLN A 358 -25.91 -0.64 -2.65
N GLN A 359 -25.97 -0.51 -1.30
CA GLN A 359 -27.08 -1.02 -0.46
C GLN A 359 -27.54 -0.05 0.61
#